data_519ace0c4d05b40eb2903491cb18d973
#
_entry.id   519ace0c4d05b40eb2903491cb18d973
#
_cell.length_a   1.000
_cell.length_b   1.000
_cell.length_c   1.000
_cell.angle_alpha   90.00
_cell.angle_beta   90.00
_cell.angle_gamma   90.00
#
_symmetry.space_group_name_H-M   'P 1'
#
loop_
_entity.id
_entity.type
_entity.pdbx_description
1 polymer ?
#
loop_
_entity_poly.entity_id
_entity_poly.type
_entity_poly.pdbx_seq_one_letter_code
_entity_poly.pdbx_strand_id
1 'polypeptide(L)'
;YIGKRDDGSACGVADPKKLMQDIPNKVRDALGLIVDVDLLNENGFDVIKISVEENPYPVNYKGEYHYRTGSTKQLLQGSALTNFLLRKTGKNWDTIPIENVSADDLDKESFDIFYREAIRSGRMSKDDLKLSNQELLEKLNLLDDTMLKRAAVLLFHRNPEKWITGAFVKIGFFETDD
;
A
#
# COMPACT_ATOMS: atom_id res chain seq x y z
N TYR A 1 -11.02 -25.30 2.10
CA TYR A 1 -11.52 -26.58 2.55
C TYR A 1 -10.47 -27.68 2.36
N ILE A 2 -10.37 -28.60 3.33
CA ILE A 2 -9.55 -29.82 3.21
C ILE A 2 -10.51 -31.00 3.29
N GLY A 3 -10.33 -31.99 2.39
CA GLY A 3 -11.27 -33.11 2.24
C GLY A 3 -12.32 -32.91 1.16
N LYS A 4 -12.08 -31.95 0.22
CA LYS A 4 -12.87 -31.78 -1.00
C LYS A 4 -11.98 -31.98 -2.24
N ARG A 5 -12.58 -32.47 -3.32
CA ARG A 5 -11.97 -32.55 -4.66
C ARG A 5 -12.13 -31.22 -5.39
N ASP A 6 -11.49 -31.09 -6.55
CA ASP A 6 -11.57 -29.88 -7.39
C ASP A 6 -12.97 -29.63 -7.96
N ASP A 7 -13.79 -30.66 -8.09
CA ASP A 7 -15.20 -30.57 -8.47
C ASP A 7 -16.13 -30.15 -7.32
N GLY A 8 -15.57 -29.95 -6.11
CA GLY A 8 -16.29 -29.56 -4.90
C GLY A 8 -16.90 -30.74 -4.12
N SER A 9 -16.82 -31.98 -4.62
CA SER A 9 -17.34 -33.14 -3.93
C SER A 9 -16.50 -33.49 -2.69
N ALA A 10 -17.17 -33.91 -1.59
CA ALA A 10 -16.49 -34.32 -0.38
C ALA A 10 -15.79 -35.68 -0.59
N CYS A 11 -14.54 -35.80 -0.15
CA CYS A 11 -13.77 -37.04 -0.13
C CYS A 11 -13.23 -37.39 1.26
N GLY A 12 -13.43 -36.49 2.22
CA GLY A 12 -13.07 -36.69 3.61
C GLY A 12 -11.59 -36.54 3.93
N VAL A 13 -11.28 -36.57 5.22
CA VAL A 13 -9.92 -36.53 5.78
C VAL A 13 -9.70 -37.73 6.70
N ALA A 14 -8.46 -38.24 6.75
CA ALA A 14 -8.14 -39.45 7.50
C ALA A 14 -8.17 -39.25 9.02
N ASP A 15 -7.73 -38.11 9.52
CA ASP A 15 -7.68 -37.81 10.96
C ASP A 15 -8.15 -36.37 11.23
N PRO A 16 -9.48 -36.13 11.24
CA PRO A 16 -10.03 -34.81 11.42
C PRO A 16 -9.69 -34.20 12.80
N LYS A 17 -9.64 -35.02 13.85
CA LYS A 17 -9.33 -34.55 15.20
C LYS A 17 -7.90 -33.98 15.30
N LYS A 18 -6.95 -34.68 14.71
CA LYS A 18 -5.56 -34.23 14.66
C LYS A 18 -5.43 -32.95 13.84
N LEU A 19 -6.08 -32.87 12.67
CA LEU A 19 -6.05 -31.68 11.82
C LEU A 19 -6.65 -30.45 12.50
N MET A 20 -7.72 -30.61 13.29
CA MET A 20 -8.35 -29.55 14.10
C MET A 20 -7.37 -28.94 15.11
N GLN A 21 -6.41 -29.71 15.61
CA GLN A 21 -5.36 -29.22 16.53
C GLN A 21 -4.14 -28.68 15.78
N ASP A 22 -3.69 -29.40 14.76
CA ASP A 22 -2.44 -29.10 14.03
C ASP A 22 -2.56 -27.84 13.19
N ILE A 23 -3.69 -27.61 12.51
CA ILE A 23 -3.86 -26.51 11.57
C ILE A 23 -3.76 -25.14 12.27
N PRO A 24 -4.53 -24.83 13.34
CA PRO A 24 -4.42 -23.56 14.03
C PRO A 24 -2.99 -23.28 14.54
N ASN A 25 -2.35 -24.31 15.12
CA ASN A 25 -0.99 -24.20 15.62
C ASN A 25 0.00 -23.89 14.48
N LYS A 26 -0.05 -24.63 13.39
CA LYS A 26 0.84 -24.41 12.22
C LYS A 26 0.65 -23.04 11.58
N VAL A 27 -0.61 -22.58 11.49
CA VAL A 27 -0.91 -21.24 10.92
C VAL A 27 -0.37 -20.15 11.84
N ARG A 28 -0.62 -20.26 13.15
CA ARG A 28 -0.08 -19.32 14.15
C ARG A 28 1.45 -19.29 14.11
N ASP A 29 2.11 -20.46 14.16
CA ASP A 29 3.56 -20.56 14.25
C ASP A 29 4.27 -20.15 12.94
N ALA A 30 3.64 -20.38 11.79
CA ALA A 30 4.24 -20.08 10.48
C ALA A 30 3.89 -18.69 9.93
N LEU A 31 2.70 -18.16 10.25
CA LEU A 31 2.16 -16.94 9.67
C LEU A 31 1.84 -15.86 10.72
N GLY A 32 1.83 -16.19 12.00
CA GLY A 32 1.39 -15.28 13.07
C GLY A 32 -0.10 -14.95 13.03
N LEU A 33 -0.91 -15.80 12.40
CA LEU A 33 -2.35 -15.59 12.24
C LEU A 33 -3.15 -16.52 13.14
N ILE A 34 -4.32 -16.02 13.55
CA ILE A 34 -5.37 -16.84 14.15
C ILE A 34 -6.40 -17.12 13.08
N VAL A 35 -6.84 -18.37 12.98
CA VAL A 35 -7.83 -18.82 11.99
C VAL A 35 -8.89 -19.64 12.66
N ASP A 36 -10.12 -19.57 12.18
CA ASP A 36 -11.19 -20.46 12.60
C ASP A 36 -11.13 -21.74 11.79
N VAL A 37 -11.19 -22.86 12.49
CA VAL A 37 -11.15 -24.20 11.90
C VAL A 37 -12.36 -24.99 12.37
N ASP A 38 -13.24 -25.32 11.43
CA ASP A 38 -14.47 -26.03 11.67
C ASP A 38 -14.42 -27.44 11.07
N LEU A 39 -14.96 -28.41 11.79
CA LEU A 39 -15.22 -29.75 11.28
C LEU A 39 -16.67 -29.82 10.76
N LEU A 40 -16.82 -30.10 9.49
CA LEU A 40 -18.11 -30.27 8.84
C LEU A 40 -18.27 -31.72 8.42
N ASN A 41 -19.50 -32.25 8.45
CA ASN A 41 -19.83 -33.53 7.86
C ASN A 41 -20.71 -33.32 6.61
N GLU A 42 -20.16 -33.69 5.46
CA GLU A 42 -20.83 -33.58 4.17
C GLU A 42 -20.99 -34.99 3.55
N ASN A 43 -22.21 -35.44 3.43
CA ASN A 43 -22.56 -36.78 2.88
C ASN A 43 -21.80 -37.96 3.54
N GLY A 44 -21.55 -37.88 4.83
CA GLY A 44 -20.84 -38.90 5.60
C GLY A 44 -19.33 -38.77 5.58
N PHE A 45 -18.79 -37.75 4.94
CA PHE A 45 -17.35 -37.42 4.92
C PHE A 45 -17.04 -36.25 5.83
N ASP A 46 -15.99 -36.38 6.61
CA ASP A 46 -15.48 -35.30 7.43
C ASP A 46 -14.63 -34.34 6.59
N VAL A 47 -15.00 -33.07 6.58
CA VAL A 47 -14.35 -31.99 5.81
C VAL A 47 -13.96 -30.89 6.78
N ILE A 48 -12.75 -30.36 6.66
CA ILE A 48 -12.27 -29.23 7.44
C ILE A 48 -12.45 -27.94 6.65
N LYS A 49 -13.14 -26.98 7.24
CA LYS A 49 -13.25 -25.60 6.76
C LYS A 49 -12.30 -24.72 7.55
N ILE A 50 -11.46 -23.97 6.87
CA ILE A 50 -10.60 -22.95 7.46
C ILE A 50 -11.11 -21.60 6.99
N SER A 51 -11.49 -20.74 7.94
CA SER A 51 -11.91 -19.37 7.66
C SER A 51 -10.78 -18.42 8.06
N VAL A 52 -10.40 -17.54 7.12
CA VAL A 52 -9.35 -16.55 7.30
C VAL A 52 -9.92 -15.18 6.99
N GLU A 53 -9.86 -14.28 7.95
CA GLU A 53 -10.20 -12.88 7.73
C GLU A 53 -9.06 -12.14 7.03
N GLU A 54 -9.40 -11.07 6.31
CA GLU A 54 -8.39 -10.22 5.72
C GLU A 54 -7.55 -9.55 6.81
N ASN A 55 -6.24 -9.80 6.80
CA ASN A 55 -5.33 -9.15 7.74
C ASN A 55 -4.93 -7.77 7.19
N PRO A 56 -5.13 -6.68 7.97
CA PRO A 56 -4.72 -5.34 7.56
C PRO A 56 -3.19 -5.19 7.49
N TYR A 57 -2.45 -6.04 8.20
CA TYR A 57 -0.98 -6.00 8.21
C TYR A 57 -0.38 -6.97 7.20
N PRO A 58 0.84 -6.68 6.69
CA PRO A 58 1.56 -7.60 5.83
C PRO A 58 1.87 -8.92 6.55
N VAL A 59 1.52 -10.03 5.93
CA VAL A 59 1.82 -11.36 6.45
C VAL A 59 2.98 -11.94 5.68
N ASN A 60 4.01 -12.40 6.39
CA ASN A 60 5.14 -13.11 5.79
C ASN A 60 5.07 -14.61 6.10
N TYR A 61 5.71 -15.41 5.25
CA TYR A 61 5.98 -16.81 5.50
C TYR A 61 7.48 -17.04 5.50
N LYS A 62 8.05 -17.38 6.64
CA LYS A 62 9.51 -17.58 6.84
C LYS A 62 10.32 -16.33 6.43
N GLY A 63 9.83 -15.14 6.73
CA GLY A 63 10.50 -13.88 6.39
C GLY A 63 10.29 -13.40 4.96
N GLU A 64 9.59 -14.16 4.12
CA GLU A 64 9.31 -13.82 2.73
C GLU A 64 7.87 -13.36 2.55
N TYR A 65 7.68 -12.33 1.71
CA TYR A 65 6.36 -11.85 1.30
C TYR A 65 6.02 -12.37 -0.10
N HIS A 66 4.84 -12.93 -0.22
CA HIS A 66 4.40 -13.54 -1.47
C HIS A 66 3.08 -12.93 -1.95
N TYR A 67 2.96 -12.80 -3.25
CA TYR A 67 1.73 -12.40 -3.93
C TYR A 67 1.30 -13.48 -4.92
N ARG A 68 -0.02 -13.71 -5.02
CA ARG A 68 -0.56 -14.68 -5.99
C ARG A 68 -1.19 -13.93 -7.15
N THR A 69 -0.71 -14.21 -8.37
CA THR A 69 -1.33 -13.72 -9.60
C THR A 69 -1.80 -14.92 -10.40
N GLY A 70 -3.12 -15.07 -10.54
CA GLY A 70 -3.70 -16.27 -11.12
C GLY A 70 -3.31 -17.53 -10.32
N SER A 71 -2.72 -18.52 -10.97
CA SER A 71 -2.23 -19.76 -10.35
C SER A 71 -0.79 -19.67 -9.81
N THR A 72 -0.07 -18.56 -10.07
CA THR A 72 1.36 -18.45 -9.78
C THR A 72 1.61 -17.70 -8.48
N LYS A 73 2.42 -18.30 -7.60
CA LYS A 73 2.96 -17.66 -6.41
C LYS A 73 4.25 -16.91 -6.79
N GLN A 74 4.30 -15.61 -6.49
CA GLN A 74 5.47 -14.76 -6.75
C GLN A 74 6.06 -14.24 -5.45
N LEU A 75 7.38 -14.29 -5.32
CA LEU A 75 8.12 -13.67 -4.23
C LEU A 75 8.22 -12.16 -4.49
N LEU A 76 7.79 -11.35 -3.51
CA LEU A 76 7.92 -9.91 -3.60
C LEU A 76 9.31 -9.46 -3.20
N GLN A 77 9.97 -8.68 -4.07
CA GLN A 77 11.31 -8.13 -3.84
C GLN A 77 11.39 -6.69 -4.34
N GLY A 78 12.40 -5.95 -3.87
CA GLY A 78 12.68 -4.57 -4.31
C GLY A 78 11.48 -3.64 -4.18
N SER A 79 11.22 -2.86 -5.22
CA SER A 79 10.12 -1.89 -5.27
C SER A 79 8.73 -2.51 -5.14
N ALA A 80 8.52 -3.73 -5.65
CA ALA A 80 7.26 -4.44 -5.53
C ALA A 80 6.94 -4.77 -4.05
N LEU A 81 7.94 -5.21 -3.29
CA LEU A 81 7.82 -5.44 -1.86
C LEU A 81 7.54 -4.13 -1.11
N THR A 82 8.32 -3.08 -1.38
CA THR A 82 8.14 -1.77 -0.74
C THR A 82 6.72 -1.23 -0.98
N ASN A 83 6.24 -1.26 -2.22
CA ASN A 83 4.89 -0.82 -2.55
C ASN A 83 3.80 -1.65 -1.86
N PHE A 84 3.99 -2.98 -1.77
CA PHE A 84 3.06 -3.85 -1.07
C PHE A 84 2.98 -3.50 0.42
N LEU A 85 4.12 -3.33 1.10
CA LEU A 85 4.17 -2.98 2.51
C LEU A 85 3.51 -1.62 2.79
N LEU A 86 3.80 -0.61 1.97
CA LEU A 86 3.21 0.71 2.08
C LEU A 86 1.68 0.68 1.94
N ARG A 87 1.17 -0.01 0.91
CA ARG A 87 -0.29 -0.14 0.70
C ARG A 87 -0.98 -0.81 1.88
N LYS A 88 -0.39 -1.85 2.45
CA LYS A 88 -0.95 -2.55 3.62
C LYS A 88 -0.94 -1.69 4.89
N THR A 89 -0.04 -0.73 5.02
CA THR A 89 -0.04 0.25 6.12
C THR A 89 -0.92 1.48 5.84
N GLY A 90 -1.66 1.49 4.72
CA GLY A 90 -2.50 2.62 4.32
C GLY A 90 -1.71 3.85 3.85
N LYS A 91 -0.40 3.72 3.66
CA LYS A 91 0.47 4.79 3.16
C LYS A 91 0.74 4.60 1.66
N ASN A 92 0.67 5.70 0.93
CA ASN A 92 1.17 5.77 -0.44
C ASN A 92 2.62 6.28 -0.43
N TRP A 93 3.36 6.03 -1.49
CA TRP A 93 4.77 6.43 -1.58
C TRP A 93 4.98 7.94 -1.43
N ASP A 94 4.08 8.74 -1.94
CA ASP A 94 4.08 10.21 -1.92
C ASP A 94 3.74 10.79 -0.54
N THR A 95 3.09 10.02 0.34
CA THR A 95 2.73 10.43 1.70
C THR A 95 3.84 10.21 2.74
N ILE A 96 4.98 9.62 2.34
CA ILE A 96 6.10 9.39 3.24
C ILE A 96 6.81 10.71 3.52
N PRO A 97 7.08 11.05 4.81
CA PRO A 97 7.84 12.25 5.14
C PRO A 97 9.31 12.13 4.69
N ILE A 98 9.92 13.28 4.44
CA ILE A 98 11.35 13.40 4.10
C ILE A 98 12.06 14.11 5.25
N GLU A 99 13.17 13.56 5.66
CA GLU A 99 14.03 14.18 6.67
C GLU A 99 14.91 15.28 6.07
N ASN A 100 15.31 16.24 6.91
CA ASN A 100 16.27 17.29 6.58
C ASN A 100 15.81 18.27 5.47
N VAL A 101 14.50 18.40 5.25
CA VAL A 101 13.88 19.39 4.39
C VAL A 101 12.73 20.06 5.13
N SER A 102 12.61 21.37 5.04
CA SER A 102 11.61 22.19 5.73
C SER A 102 10.78 23.01 4.75
N ALA A 103 9.73 23.67 5.24
CA ALA A 103 8.91 24.59 4.45
C ALA A 103 9.72 25.78 3.89
N ASP A 104 10.80 26.17 4.57
CA ASP A 104 11.68 27.26 4.13
C ASP A 104 12.54 26.89 2.91
N ASP A 105 12.74 25.59 2.64
CA ASP A 105 13.44 25.08 1.46
C ASP A 105 12.56 25.06 0.20
N LEU A 106 11.25 25.29 0.36
CA LEU A 106 10.30 25.27 -0.75
C LEU A 106 10.33 26.58 -1.55
N ASP A 107 10.13 26.46 -2.85
CA ASP A 107 10.25 27.56 -3.81
C ASP A 107 8.99 28.43 -3.84
N LYS A 108 9.14 29.71 -3.56
CA LYS A 108 8.06 30.69 -3.55
C LYS A 108 7.34 30.79 -4.91
N GLU A 109 8.07 30.74 -6.01
CA GLU A 109 7.49 30.81 -7.35
C GLU A 109 6.56 29.64 -7.63
N SER A 110 6.90 28.45 -7.13
CA SER A 110 6.05 27.25 -7.22
C SER A 110 4.72 27.43 -6.48
N PHE A 111 4.71 28.07 -5.31
CA PHE A 111 3.48 28.44 -4.61
C PHE A 111 2.64 29.47 -5.40
N ASP A 112 3.27 30.48 -5.98
CA ASP A 112 2.58 31.50 -6.76
C ASP A 112 1.91 30.90 -8.00
N ILE A 113 2.60 29.98 -8.69
CA ILE A 113 2.06 29.21 -9.82
C ILE A 113 0.86 28.37 -9.33
N PHE A 114 1.03 27.64 -8.23
CA PHE A 114 -0.02 26.79 -7.69
C PHE A 114 -1.30 27.58 -7.37
N TYR A 115 -1.18 28.69 -6.64
CA TYR A 115 -2.32 29.56 -6.30
C TYR A 115 -3.04 30.08 -7.55
N ARG A 116 -2.30 30.58 -8.53
CA ARG A 116 -2.85 31.10 -9.78
C ARG A 116 -3.68 30.03 -10.50
N GLU A 117 -3.12 28.82 -10.68
CA GLU A 117 -3.79 27.76 -11.40
C GLU A 117 -4.94 27.12 -10.59
N ALA A 118 -4.81 27.03 -9.28
CA ALA A 118 -5.86 26.49 -8.42
C ALA A 118 -7.11 27.40 -8.39
N ILE A 119 -6.91 28.72 -8.39
CA ILE A 119 -8.01 29.69 -8.52
C ILE A 119 -8.62 29.67 -9.90
N ARG A 120 -7.78 29.65 -10.95
CA ARG A 120 -8.24 29.60 -12.34
C ARG A 120 -9.10 28.36 -12.61
N SER A 121 -8.75 27.23 -12.03
CA SER A 121 -9.49 25.97 -12.15
C SER A 121 -10.71 25.86 -11.22
N GLY A 122 -10.95 26.85 -10.34
CA GLY A 122 -12.04 26.86 -9.35
C GLY A 122 -11.84 25.86 -8.20
N ARG A 123 -10.66 25.30 -8.04
CA ARG A 123 -10.33 24.35 -6.93
C ARG A 123 -10.03 25.07 -5.62
N MET A 124 -9.69 26.34 -5.67
CA MET A 124 -9.46 27.20 -4.51
C MET A 124 -10.18 28.53 -4.68
N SER A 125 -10.54 29.15 -3.58
CA SER A 125 -11.16 30.46 -3.53
C SER A 125 -10.13 31.60 -3.44
N LYS A 126 -10.54 32.85 -3.71
CA LYS A 126 -9.67 34.02 -3.49
C LYS A 126 -9.31 34.22 -2.01
N ASP A 127 -10.15 33.76 -1.09
CA ASP A 127 -9.85 33.84 0.34
C ASP A 127 -8.67 32.95 0.75
N ASP A 128 -8.42 31.88 0.02
CA ASP A 128 -7.28 30.97 0.25
C ASP A 128 -5.92 31.66 -0.03
N LEU A 129 -5.89 32.77 -0.78
CA LEU A 129 -4.68 33.58 -0.97
C LEU A 129 -4.15 34.22 0.34
N LYS A 130 -4.97 34.25 1.39
CA LYS A 130 -4.57 34.78 2.70
C LYS A 130 -3.82 33.76 3.55
N LEU A 131 -3.81 32.50 3.13
CA LEU A 131 -3.12 31.44 3.84
C LEU A 131 -1.59 31.62 3.71
N SER A 132 -0.89 31.42 4.81
CA SER A 132 0.55 31.21 4.77
C SER A 132 0.89 29.93 4.04
N ASN A 133 2.14 29.78 3.59
CA ASN A 133 2.60 28.53 2.95
C ASN A 133 2.41 27.33 3.89
N GLN A 134 2.62 27.51 5.19
CA GLN A 134 2.42 26.46 6.20
C GLN A 134 0.93 26.02 6.25
N GLU A 135 0.00 26.97 6.34
CA GLU A 135 -1.43 26.68 6.36
C GLU A 135 -1.90 26.04 5.05
N LEU A 136 -1.31 26.43 3.91
CA LEU A 136 -1.59 25.78 2.64
C LEU A 136 -1.12 24.33 2.63
N LEU A 137 0.10 24.05 3.10
CA LEU A 137 0.64 22.69 3.19
C LEU A 137 -0.22 21.79 4.10
N GLU A 138 -0.70 22.31 5.23
CA GLU A 138 -1.63 21.63 6.13
C GLU A 138 -2.96 21.34 5.43
N LYS A 139 -3.56 22.35 4.80
CA LYS A 139 -4.83 22.24 4.06
C LYS A 139 -4.76 21.20 2.94
N LEU A 140 -3.62 21.10 2.27
CA LEU A 140 -3.37 20.11 1.20
C LEU A 140 -2.96 18.76 1.73
N ASN A 141 -2.89 18.57 3.05
CA ASN A 141 -2.41 17.34 3.70
C ASN A 141 -1.01 16.90 3.24
N LEU A 142 -0.11 17.88 3.09
CA LEU A 142 1.26 17.68 2.62
C LEU A 142 2.29 17.59 3.76
N LEU A 143 1.82 17.64 5.02
CA LEU A 143 2.63 17.47 6.23
C LEU A 143 2.27 16.14 6.93
N ASP A 144 3.26 15.54 7.58
CA ASP A 144 3.12 14.49 8.59
C ASP A 144 3.73 15.07 9.87
N ASP A 145 2.88 15.53 10.80
CA ASP A 145 3.21 16.45 11.88
C ASP A 145 3.87 17.73 11.33
N THR A 146 5.18 17.89 11.56
CA THR A 146 5.97 19.04 11.08
C THR A 146 6.82 18.73 9.85
N MET A 147 6.87 17.46 9.42
CA MET A 147 7.71 17.02 8.31
C MET A 147 6.97 17.12 6.97
N LEU A 148 7.69 17.56 5.94
CA LEU A 148 7.18 17.57 4.57
C LEU A 148 7.06 16.15 4.02
N LYS A 149 5.90 15.83 3.46
CA LYS A 149 5.72 14.63 2.66
C LYS A 149 6.43 14.75 1.32
N ARG A 150 6.76 13.63 0.68
CA ARG A 150 7.35 13.61 -0.68
C ARG A 150 6.53 14.42 -1.67
N ALA A 151 5.20 14.35 -1.59
CA ALA A 151 4.30 15.15 -2.42
C ALA A 151 4.54 16.65 -2.30
N ALA A 152 4.82 17.17 -1.11
CA ALA A 152 5.14 18.59 -0.91
C ALA A 152 6.42 18.99 -1.65
N VAL A 153 7.47 18.18 -1.52
CA VAL A 153 8.75 18.43 -2.18
C VAL A 153 8.63 18.33 -3.70
N LEU A 154 7.87 17.36 -4.21
CA LEU A 154 7.61 17.23 -5.65
C LEU A 154 6.85 18.41 -6.23
N LEU A 155 5.91 18.98 -5.47
CA LEU A 155 5.06 20.08 -5.93
C LEU A 155 5.74 21.44 -5.80
N PHE A 156 6.51 21.66 -4.73
CA PHE A 156 6.93 23.00 -4.33
C PHE A 156 8.45 23.18 -4.19
N HIS A 157 9.26 22.15 -4.34
CA HIS A 157 10.72 22.33 -4.29
C HIS A 157 11.29 22.58 -5.69
N ARG A 158 12.14 23.58 -5.85
CA ARG A 158 12.72 23.96 -7.15
C ARG A 158 13.60 22.86 -7.77
N ASN A 159 14.24 22.05 -6.95
CA ASN A 159 15.04 20.90 -7.37
C ASN A 159 14.67 19.66 -6.53
N PRO A 160 13.54 19.01 -6.82
CA PRO A 160 13.08 17.85 -6.04
C PRO A 160 14.01 16.64 -6.16
N GLU A 161 14.81 16.54 -7.22
CA GLU A 161 15.74 15.42 -7.45
C GLU A 161 16.84 15.34 -6.38
N LYS A 162 17.17 16.48 -5.72
CA LYS A 162 18.07 16.51 -4.56
C LYS A 162 17.59 15.58 -3.44
N TRP A 163 16.29 15.45 -3.29
CA TRP A 163 15.63 14.72 -2.21
C TRP A 163 15.00 13.41 -2.65
N ILE A 164 14.59 13.36 -3.90
CA ILE A 164 13.83 12.24 -4.47
C ILE A 164 14.49 11.87 -5.80
N THR A 165 15.30 10.82 -5.79
CA THR A 165 16.00 10.34 -6.98
C THR A 165 15.03 10.05 -8.12
N GLY A 166 15.31 10.59 -9.30
CA GLY A 166 14.47 10.42 -10.49
C GLY A 166 13.25 11.34 -10.56
N ALA A 167 13.15 12.34 -9.68
CA ALA A 167 12.07 13.34 -9.69
C ALA A 167 12.32 14.42 -10.76
N PHE A 168 12.39 14.02 -12.02
CA PHE A 168 12.52 14.94 -13.17
C PHE A 168 11.51 14.56 -14.27
N VAL A 169 11.15 15.56 -15.08
CA VAL A 169 10.34 15.39 -16.29
C VAL A 169 11.21 15.64 -17.51
N LYS A 170 11.22 14.69 -18.44
CA LYS A 170 11.83 14.87 -19.76
C LYS A 170 10.72 15.06 -20.78
N ILE A 171 10.78 16.18 -21.52
CA ILE A 171 9.83 16.48 -22.59
C ILE A 171 10.62 16.44 -23.90
N GLY A 172 10.21 15.57 -24.83
CA GLY A 172 10.74 15.49 -26.20
C GLY A 172 9.70 16.01 -27.18
N PHE A 173 10.16 16.78 -28.17
CA PHE A 173 9.39 17.13 -29.35
C PHE A 173 9.94 16.33 -30.54
N PHE A 174 9.06 15.64 -31.24
CA PHE A 174 9.39 14.82 -32.39
C PHE A 174 8.66 15.43 -33.59
N GLU A 175 9.39 15.77 -34.66
CA GLU A 175 8.80 16.36 -35.89
C GLU A 175 8.11 15.31 -36.75
N THR A 176 8.46 14.03 -36.59
CA THR A 176 7.90 12.90 -37.32
C THR A 176 7.62 11.74 -36.38
N ASP A 177 6.69 10.85 -36.77
CA ASP A 177 6.34 9.63 -36.06
C ASP A 177 7.24 8.42 -36.45
N ASP A 178 8.42 8.66 -37.01
CA ASP A 178 9.37 7.64 -37.46
C ASP A 178 10.33 7.22 -36.33
#